data_96eba53f0488d4daaa55c3641c37a67c
#
_entry.id   96eba53f0488d4daaa55c3641c37a67c
#
_cell.length_a   1.000
_cell.length_b   1.000
_cell.length_c   1.000
_cell.angle_alpha   90.00
_cell.angle_beta   90.00
_cell.angle_gamma   90.00
#
_symmetry.space_group_name_H-M   'P 1'
#
loop_
_entity.id
_entity.type
_entity.pdbx_description
1 polymer ?
#
loop_
_entity_poly.entity_id
_entity_poly.type
_entity_poly.pdbx_seq_one_letter_code
_entity_poly.pdbx_strand_id
1 'polypeptide(L)'
;RVFPQSDKSQTIINCLTHAANKGKIEVRKQTEVTGASMDNEGWFVITVKNGEPLRARHLILTLGGIRNSIGASIATKFGHRIQPAAPSLFTFKIKDSRLEGLQGLSVQACRVHAAKGLEAEGPVLVTHWGLSGPAILRVSAWGARQLQEMDYHFEISVNWCGNLQEQDVNEKFNQLRKTSPRQAIANDPQFNIPTRLWRRLIECTEIGTDLRW
;
A
#
# COMPACT_ATOMS: atom_id res chain seq x y z
N ARG A 1 -2.82 -11.92 -4.10
CA ARG A 1 -3.54 -11.78 -2.83
C ARG A 1 -4.32 -13.06 -2.57
N VAL A 2 -4.27 -13.55 -1.35
CA VAL A 2 -5.04 -14.73 -0.93
C VAL A 2 -5.95 -14.28 0.21
N PHE A 3 -7.24 -14.48 0.02
CA PHE A 3 -8.27 -14.26 1.04
C PHE A 3 -9.01 -15.57 1.30
N PRO A 4 -9.53 -15.81 2.51
CA PRO A 4 -10.37 -16.97 2.74
C PRO A 4 -11.66 -16.88 1.93
N GLN A 5 -12.17 -18.02 1.43
CA GLN A 5 -13.43 -18.05 0.67
C GLN A 5 -14.61 -17.45 1.44
N SER A 6 -14.58 -17.53 2.76
CA SER A 6 -15.60 -16.93 3.63
C SER A 6 -15.58 -15.42 3.69
N ASP A 7 -14.54 -14.77 3.17
CA ASP A 7 -14.24 -13.33 3.29
C ASP A 7 -14.31 -12.81 4.74
N LYS A 8 -14.05 -13.69 5.73
CA LYS A 8 -14.09 -13.37 7.16
C LYS A 8 -12.73 -13.59 7.80
N SER A 9 -12.24 -12.60 8.53
CA SER A 9 -11.00 -12.71 9.32
C SER A 9 -11.05 -13.85 10.35
N GLN A 10 -12.25 -14.18 10.87
CA GLN A 10 -12.44 -15.27 11.81
C GLN A 10 -11.98 -16.62 11.27
N THR A 11 -12.07 -16.85 9.96
CA THR A 11 -11.56 -18.09 9.33
C THR A 11 -10.05 -18.24 9.53
N ILE A 12 -9.31 -17.15 9.39
CA ILE A 12 -7.85 -17.15 9.64
C ILE A 12 -7.55 -17.37 11.11
N ILE A 13 -8.26 -16.67 12.01
CA ILE A 13 -8.10 -16.81 13.46
C ILE A 13 -8.33 -18.26 13.88
N ASN A 14 -9.43 -18.86 13.42
CA ASN A 14 -9.77 -20.25 13.74
C ASN A 14 -8.72 -21.23 13.22
N CYS A 15 -8.21 -21.01 11.99
CA CYS A 15 -7.17 -21.85 11.40
C CYS A 15 -5.90 -21.83 12.27
N LEU A 16 -5.41 -20.66 12.64
CA LEU A 16 -4.20 -20.50 13.46
C LEU A 16 -4.40 -21.04 14.88
N THR A 17 -5.55 -20.79 15.48
CA THR A 17 -5.89 -21.30 16.82
C THR A 17 -5.94 -22.84 16.80
N HIS A 18 -6.55 -23.43 15.77
CA HIS A 18 -6.59 -24.88 15.62
C HIS A 18 -5.18 -25.48 15.48
N ALA A 19 -4.33 -24.85 14.67
CA ALA A 19 -2.93 -25.29 14.50
C ALA A 19 -2.15 -25.21 15.80
N ALA A 20 -2.31 -24.13 16.58
CA ALA A 20 -1.69 -23.97 17.88
C ALA A 20 -2.15 -25.07 18.86
N ASN A 21 -3.44 -25.34 18.93
CA ASN A 21 -4.01 -26.39 19.77
C ASN A 21 -3.49 -27.79 19.37
N LYS A 22 -3.43 -28.11 18.08
CA LYS A 22 -2.86 -29.36 17.55
C LYS A 22 -1.38 -29.50 17.91
N GLY A 23 -0.64 -28.39 17.86
CA GLY A 23 0.76 -28.33 18.27
C GLY A 23 0.97 -28.30 19.79
N LYS A 24 -0.08 -28.36 20.60
CA LYS A 24 -0.04 -28.23 22.07
C LYS A 24 0.66 -26.94 22.53
N ILE A 25 0.50 -25.86 21.75
CA ILE A 25 1.06 -24.55 22.09
C ILE A 25 0.13 -23.87 23.08
N GLU A 26 0.66 -23.47 24.22
CA GLU A 26 -0.08 -22.68 25.21
C GLU A 26 -0.24 -21.23 24.70
N VAL A 27 -1.48 -20.79 24.54
CA VAL A 27 -1.80 -19.40 24.14
C VAL A 27 -2.38 -18.67 25.35
N ARG A 28 -1.61 -17.76 25.93
CA ARG A 28 -2.05 -16.89 27.03
C ARG A 28 -2.63 -15.61 26.51
N LYS A 29 -3.93 -15.46 26.60
CA LYS A 29 -4.65 -14.23 26.25
C LYS A 29 -4.67 -13.27 27.43
N GLN A 30 -4.92 -11.98 27.16
CA GLN A 30 -4.99 -10.92 28.18
C GLN A 30 -3.74 -10.86 29.07
N THR A 31 -2.59 -11.27 28.53
CA THR A 31 -1.32 -11.36 29.21
C THR A 31 -0.38 -10.32 28.62
N GLU A 32 -0.21 -9.20 29.33
CA GLU A 32 0.62 -8.09 28.90
C GLU A 32 2.06 -8.36 29.26
N VAL A 33 2.95 -8.44 28.26
CA VAL A 33 4.40 -8.51 28.46
C VAL A 33 4.93 -7.10 28.68
N THR A 34 5.64 -6.88 29.77
CA THR A 34 6.20 -5.58 30.16
C THR A 34 7.73 -5.51 30.01
N GLY A 35 8.39 -6.63 29.76
CA GLY A 35 9.83 -6.68 29.58
C GLY A 35 10.37 -8.06 29.31
N ALA A 36 11.66 -8.11 29.02
CA ALA A 36 12.41 -9.36 29.01
C ALA A 36 13.88 -9.08 29.46
N SER A 37 14.50 -10.07 30.06
CA SER A 37 15.90 -10.08 30.45
C SER A 37 16.50 -11.49 30.20
N MET A 38 17.79 -11.63 30.42
CA MET A 38 18.47 -12.93 30.42
C MET A 38 18.98 -13.21 31.83
N ASP A 39 18.77 -14.44 32.32
CA ASP A 39 19.32 -14.86 33.58
C ASP A 39 20.77 -15.36 33.45
N ASN A 40 21.39 -15.68 34.59
CA ASN A 40 22.78 -16.15 34.64
C ASN A 40 23.01 -17.51 33.93
N GLU A 41 21.97 -18.26 33.66
CA GLU A 41 22.00 -19.54 32.94
C GLU A 41 21.74 -19.37 31.43
N GLY A 42 21.56 -18.13 30.95
CA GLY A 42 21.32 -17.86 29.54
C GLY A 42 19.86 -18.10 29.08
N TRP A 43 18.90 -18.13 30.01
CA TRP A 43 17.47 -18.20 29.68
C TRP A 43 16.86 -16.83 29.57
N PHE A 44 15.94 -16.67 28.65
CA PHE A 44 15.08 -15.50 28.60
C PHE A 44 14.05 -15.55 29.74
N VAL A 45 13.98 -14.48 30.52
CA VAL A 45 12.99 -14.26 31.57
C VAL A 45 12.04 -13.15 31.07
N ILE A 46 10.81 -13.52 30.76
CA ILE A 46 9.78 -12.64 30.23
C ILE A 46 8.93 -12.12 31.39
N THR A 47 8.93 -10.82 31.60
CA THR A 47 8.12 -10.16 32.63
C THR A 47 6.70 -9.95 32.16
N VAL A 48 5.74 -10.40 32.95
CA VAL A 48 4.31 -10.29 32.67
C VAL A 48 3.68 -9.37 33.72
N LYS A 49 2.80 -8.49 33.30
CA LYS A 49 2.05 -7.62 34.21
C LYS A 49 1.07 -8.46 35.05
N ASN A 50 1.18 -8.27 36.34
CA ASN A 50 0.32 -8.98 37.32
C ASN A 50 0.39 -10.54 37.22
N GLY A 51 1.52 -11.10 36.85
CA GLY A 51 1.71 -12.54 36.75
C GLY A 51 3.15 -12.96 37.02
N GLU A 52 3.37 -14.28 37.15
CA GLU A 52 4.70 -14.84 37.34
C GLU A 52 5.53 -14.73 36.05
N PRO A 53 6.84 -14.43 36.16
CA PRO A 53 7.73 -14.42 35.00
C PRO A 53 7.77 -15.77 34.29
N LEU A 54 7.93 -15.73 32.97
CA LEU A 54 8.07 -16.91 32.13
C LEU A 54 9.53 -17.10 31.74
N ARG A 55 10.03 -18.33 31.81
CA ARG A 55 11.39 -18.70 31.34
C ARG A 55 11.30 -19.43 29.99
N ALA A 56 12.16 -19.06 29.07
CA ALA A 56 12.25 -19.71 27.75
C ALA A 56 13.69 -19.77 27.23
N ARG A 57 14.03 -20.80 26.47
CA ARG A 57 15.33 -20.88 25.79
C ARG A 57 15.43 -19.98 24.57
N HIS A 58 14.31 -19.73 23.91
CA HIS A 58 14.21 -18.90 22.71
C HIS A 58 13.10 -17.88 22.88
N LEU A 59 13.32 -16.67 22.41
CA LEU A 59 12.35 -15.58 22.41
C LEU A 59 12.16 -15.04 21.00
N ILE A 60 10.93 -15.04 20.52
CA ILE A 60 10.55 -14.41 19.24
C ILE A 60 9.69 -13.18 19.54
N LEU A 61 10.14 -12.01 19.09
CA LEU A 61 9.41 -10.75 19.27
C LEU A 61 8.52 -10.49 18.07
N THR A 62 7.20 -10.53 18.28
CA THR A 62 6.19 -10.30 17.24
C THR A 62 5.16 -9.25 17.69
N LEU A 63 5.61 -8.19 18.33
CA LEU A 63 4.81 -7.21 19.07
C LEU A 63 4.25 -6.08 18.20
N GLY A 64 4.18 -6.28 16.88
CA GLY A 64 3.61 -5.32 15.94
C GLY A 64 4.54 -4.13 15.65
N GLY A 65 3.97 -2.92 15.61
CA GLY A 65 4.72 -1.71 15.24
C GLY A 65 5.85 -1.36 16.21
N ILE A 66 6.95 -0.83 15.66
CA ILE A 66 8.17 -0.55 16.42
C ILE A 66 8.12 0.79 17.18
N ARG A 67 7.28 1.73 16.75
CA ARG A 67 7.23 3.08 17.32
C ARG A 67 6.72 3.03 18.76
N ASN A 68 7.57 3.46 19.71
CA ASN A 68 7.28 3.47 21.15
C ASN A 68 6.77 2.12 21.68
N SER A 69 7.25 1.01 21.13
CA SER A 69 6.79 -0.33 21.49
C SER A 69 7.68 -0.98 22.55
N ILE A 70 7.07 -1.80 23.38
CA ILE A 70 7.80 -2.65 24.33
C ILE A 70 8.76 -3.60 23.60
N GLY A 71 8.41 -4.03 22.37
CA GLY A 71 9.28 -4.86 21.52
C GLY A 71 10.59 -4.16 21.16
N ALA A 72 10.53 -2.86 20.80
CA ALA A 72 11.73 -2.07 20.55
C ALA A 72 12.61 -1.93 21.81
N SER A 73 11.98 -1.67 22.95
CA SER A 73 12.67 -1.59 24.23
C SER A 73 13.37 -2.90 24.61
N ILE A 74 12.69 -4.05 24.45
CA ILE A 74 13.27 -5.37 24.70
C ILE A 74 14.44 -5.63 23.74
N ALA A 75 14.27 -5.38 22.43
CA ALA A 75 15.33 -5.56 21.46
C ALA A 75 16.57 -4.72 21.79
N THR A 76 16.38 -3.46 22.18
CA THR A 76 17.49 -2.57 22.60
C THR A 76 18.22 -3.10 23.83
N LYS A 77 17.50 -3.63 24.84
CA LYS A 77 18.12 -4.26 26.02
C LYS A 77 18.99 -5.47 25.67
N PHE A 78 18.67 -6.20 24.60
CA PHE A 78 19.48 -7.29 24.06
C PHE A 78 20.56 -6.82 23.08
N GLY A 79 20.86 -5.54 23.02
CA GLY A 79 21.97 -4.99 22.24
C GLY A 79 21.62 -4.70 20.77
N HIS A 80 20.36 -4.85 20.35
CA HIS A 80 19.96 -4.51 18.98
C HIS A 80 19.84 -3.00 18.77
N ARG A 81 20.38 -2.52 17.65
CA ARG A 81 20.22 -1.13 17.23
C ARG A 81 18.89 -0.96 16.52
N ILE A 82 18.02 -0.13 17.06
CA ILE A 82 16.73 0.19 16.44
C ILE A 82 16.89 1.37 15.48
N GLN A 83 16.57 1.16 14.21
CA GLN A 83 16.47 2.24 13.23
C GLN A 83 15.15 2.99 13.41
N PRO A 84 15.15 4.34 13.31
CA PRO A 84 13.91 5.12 13.37
C PRO A 84 12.87 4.60 12.37
N ALA A 85 11.63 4.47 12.81
CA ALA A 85 10.55 4.01 11.95
C ALA A 85 10.17 5.11 10.94
N ALA A 86 10.01 4.71 9.68
CA ALA A 86 9.43 5.54 8.63
C ALA A 86 8.04 4.99 8.26
N PRO A 87 7.01 5.84 8.18
CA PRO A 87 5.71 5.43 7.65
C PRO A 87 5.84 4.78 6.26
N SER A 88 5.07 3.73 6.05
CA SER A 88 5.01 3.02 4.76
C SER A 88 3.58 2.50 4.51
N LEU A 89 3.28 2.08 3.28
CA LEU A 89 1.96 1.59 2.89
C LEU A 89 0.84 2.64 3.13
N PHE A 90 1.07 3.87 2.71
CA PHE A 90 0.11 4.96 2.88
C PHE A 90 -0.45 5.46 1.56
N THR A 91 -1.66 6.03 1.65
CA THR A 91 -2.35 6.73 0.55
C THR A 91 -1.73 8.10 0.33
N PHE A 92 -1.59 8.51 -0.93
CA PHE A 92 -1.13 9.86 -1.27
C PHE A 92 -2.28 10.85 -1.21
N LYS A 93 -2.09 11.91 -0.43
CA LYS A 93 -3.04 13.02 -0.36
C LYS A 93 -2.74 13.99 -1.50
N ILE A 94 -3.70 14.13 -2.41
CA ILE A 94 -3.55 14.91 -3.65
C ILE A 94 -4.77 15.81 -3.80
N LYS A 95 -4.52 17.09 -4.08
CA LYS A 95 -5.53 18.04 -4.48
C LYS A 95 -5.35 18.33 -5.97
N ASP A 96 -6.18 17.72 -6.80
CA ASP A 96 -6.11 17.85 -8.25
C ASP A 96 -7.52 17.78 -8.82
N SER A 97 -7.91 18.78 -9.59
CA SER A 97 -9.23 18.88 -10.21
C SER A 97 -9.54 17.73 -11.17
N ARG A 98 -8.49 17.12 -11.75
CA ARG A 98 -8.64 15.93 -12.62
C ARG A 98 -9.17 14.70 -11.89
N LEU A 99 -9.09 14.67 -10.56
CA LEU A 99 -9.57 13.56 -9.71
C LEU A 99 -10.92 13.85 -9.05
N GLU A 100 -11.43 15.07 -9.17
CA GLU A 100 -12.69 15.47 -8.54
C GLU A 100 -13.89 14.69 -9.11
N GLY A 101 -14.75 14.21 -8.22
CA GLY A 101 -15.93 13.43 -8.59
C GLY A 101 -15.62 11.98 -9.04
N LEU A 102 -14.37 11.51 -8.96
CA LEU A 102 -13.96 10.18 -9.41
C LEU A 102 -13.73 9.18 -8.25
N GLN A 103 -14.12 9.52 -7.02
CA GLN A 103 -13.94 8.66 -5.85
C GLN A 103 -14.55 7.28 -6.08
N GLY A 104 -13.82 6.24 -5.66
CA GLY A 104 -14.18 4.84 -5.84
C GLY A 104 -13.79 4.26 -7.22
N LEU A 105 -13.34 5.09 -8.16
CA LEU A 105 -12.89 4.62 -9.46
C LEU A 105 -11.52 3.95 -9.35
N SER A 106 -11.37 2.78 -9.98
CA SER A 106 -10.11 2.04 -10.03
C SER A 106 -9.69 1.84 -11.49
N VAL A 107 -8.41 2.08 -11.77
CA VAL A 107 -7.77 1.75 -13.05
C VAL A 107 -6.78 0.63 -12.80
N GLN A 108 -6.90 -0.47 -13.55
CA GLN A 108 -6.21 -1.73 -13.24
C GLN A 108 -4.73 -1.73 -13.62
N ALA A 109 -4.39 -1.11 -14.74
CA ALA A 109 -3.03 -1.07 -15.25
C ALA A 109 -2.53 0.37 -15.32
N CYS A 110 -1.83 0.79 -14.28
CA CYS A 110 -1.21 2.10 -14.22
C CYS A 110 0.27 1.96 -13.90
N ARG A 111 1.07 2.93 -14.33
CA ARG A 111 2.45 3.12 -13.85
C ARG A 111 2.51 4.43 -13.08
N VAL A 112 2.98 4.36 -11.85
CA VAL A 112 3.12 5.51 -10.96
C VAL A 112 4.59 5.78 -10.74
N HIS A 113 4.98 7.02 -10.91
CA HIS A 113 6.32 7.51 -10.62
C HIS A 113 6.20 8.67 -9.62
N ALA A 114 7.01 8.66 -8.55
CA ALA A 114 6.95 9.68 -7.48
C ALA A 114 8.26 10.45 -7.30
N ALA A 115 9.42 9.79 -7.44
CA ALA A 115 10.72 10.40 -7.31
C ALA A 115 11.74 9.58 -8.09
N LYS A 116 12.96 10.09 -8.26
CA LYS A 116 14.01 9.40 -9.05
C LYS A 116 14.19 7.96 -8.61
N GLY A 117 13.95 7.02 -9.50
CA GLY A 117 14.04 5.58 -9.27
C GLY A 117 12.92 4.98 -8.44
N LEU A 118 11.88 5.76 -8.10
CA LEU A 118 10.74 5.30 -7.30
C LEU A 118 9.50 5.20 -8.16
N GLU A 119 9.22 4.01 -8.66
CA GLU A 119 8.07 3.73 -9.51
C GLU A 119 7.44 2.37 -9.17
N ALA A 120 6.17 2.22 -9.48
CA ALA A 120 5.47 0.95 -9.39
C ALA A 120 4.32 0.85 -10.40
N GLU A 121 4.05 -0.38 -10.79
CA GLU A 121 2.92 -0.73 -11.67
C GLU A 121 1.82 -1.42 -10.87
N GLY A 122 0.60 -1.26 -11.34
CA GLY A 122 -0.57 -1.95 -10.80
C GLY A 122 -1.80 -1.07 -10.70
N PRO A 123 -2.85 -1.57 -10.05
CA PRO A 123 -4.07 -0.82 -9.86
C PRO A 123 -3.86 0.46 -9.04
N VAL A 124 -4.50 1.55 -9.50
CA VAL A 124 -4.63 2.82 -8.78
C VAL A 124 -6.09 3.07 -8.48
N LEU A 125 -6.40 3.45 -7.27
CA LEU A 125 -7.73 3.77 -6.77
C LEU A 125 -7.83 5.25 -6.44
N VAL A 126 -8.81 5.94 -7.01
CA VAL A 126 -9.14 7.30 -6.61
C VAL A 126 -9.95 7.27 -5.31
N THR A 127 -9.51 8.05 -4.33
CA THR A 127 -10.15 8.16 -3.01
C THR A 127 -10.60 9.60 -2.76
N HIS A 128 -11.29 9.85 -1.64
CA HIS A 128 -11.66 11.22 -1.21
C HIS A 128 -10.44 12.10 -0.88
N TRP A 129 -9.29 11.49 -0.64
CA TRP A 129 -8.07 12.19 -0.23
C TRP A 129 -7.04 12.35 -1.36
N GLY A 130 -7.19 11.61 -2.45
CA GLY A 130 -6.24 11.53 -3.55
C GLY A 130 -6.15 10.12 -4.11
N LEU A 131 -4.96 9.51 -4.16
CA LEU A 131 -4.73 8.21 -4.78
C LEU A 131 -4.27 7.15 -3.78
N SER A 132 -4.80 5.94 -3.96
CA SER A 132 -4.44 4.73 -3.24
C SER A 132 -4.35 3.54 -4.22
N GLY A 133 -4.36 2.33 -3.71
CA GLY A 133 -4.28 1.11 -4.52
C GLY A 133 -2.88 0.49 -4.55
N PRO A 134 -2.75 -0.71 -5.10
CA PRO A 134 -1.50 -1.48 -5.04
C PRO A 134 -0.27 -0.76 -5.57
N ALA A 135 -0.36 0.03 -6.66
CA ALA A 135 0.77 0.79 -7.19
C ALA A 135 1.22 1.87 -6.19
N ILE A 136 0.28 2.65 -5.67
CA ILE A 136 0.55 3.71 -4.68
C ILE A 136 1.16 3.12 -3.39
N LEU A 137 0.58 2.03 -2.88
CA LEU A 137 1.06 1.37 -1.68
C LEU A 137 2.48 0.81 -1.85
N ARG A 138 2.83 0.30 -3.04
CA ARG A 138 4.20 -0.14 -3.34
C ARG A 138 5.17 1.03 -3.37
N VAL A 139 4.84 2.11 -4.07
CA VAL A 139 5.66 3.34 -4.12
C VAL A 139 5.90 3.85 -2.71
N SER A 140 4.86 3.96 -1.88
CA SER A 140 4.99 4.41 -0.49
C SER A 140 5.81 3.47 0.39
N ALA A 141 5.76 2.16 0.15
CA ALA A 141 6.54 1.18 0.89
C ALA A 141 8.02 1.17 0.50
N TRP A 142 8.30 1.13 -0.80
CA TRP A 142 9.68 1.09 -1.29
C TRP A 142 10.41 2.41 -1.08
N GLY A 143 9.70 3.53 -1.24
CA GLY A 143 10.21 4.87 -1.04
C GLY A 143 10.09 5.42 0.37
N ALA A 144 9.70 4.62 1.37
CA ALA A 144 9.33 5.12 2.70
C ALA A 144 10.36 6.10 3.31
N ARG A 145 11.66 5.79 3.22
CA ARG A 145 12.72 6.68 3.75
C ARG A 145 12.97 7.87 2.85
N GLN A 146 13.03 7.66 1.54
CA GLN A 146 13.21 8.74 0.57
C GLN A 146 12.08 9.77 0.65
N LEU A 147 10.83 9.31 0.77
CA LEU A 147 9.67 10.19 0.94
C LEU A 147 9.68 10.89 2.31
N GLN A 148 10.22 10.25 3.35
CA GLN A 148 10.43 10.88 4.66
C GLN A 148 11.47 12.00 4.59
N GLU A 149 12.58 11.81 3.86
CA GLU A 149 13.62 12.82 3.66
C GLU A 149 13.09 14.04 2.88
N MET A 150 12.04 13.86 2.07
CA MET A 150 11.32 14.94 1.37
C MET A 150 10.18 15.53 2.22
N ASP A 151 10.12 15.20 3.52
CA ASP A 151 9.03 15.61 4.42
C ASP A 151 7.63 15.31 3.85
N TYR A 152 7.52 14.21 3.07
CA TYR A 152 6.29 13.76 2.37
C TYR A 152 5.69 14.80 1.40
N HIS A 153 6.49 15.75 0.92
CA HIS A 153 6.11 16.72 -0.11
C HIS A 153 6.83 16.36 -1.41
N PHE A 154 6.09 15.85 -2.37
CA PHE A 154 6.64 15.38 -3.64
C PHE A 154 5.58 15.37 -4.73
N GLU A 155 6.02 15.45 -5.97
CA GLU A 155 5.18 15.29 -7.14
C GLU A 155 5.08 13.83 -7.57
N ILE A 156 3.96 13.50 -8.19
CA ILE A 156 3.78 12.20 -8.84
C ILE A 156 3.33 12.35 -10.27
N SER A 157 3.71 11.41 -11.11
CA SER A 157 3.10 11.21 -12.41
C SER A 157 2.43 9.84 -12.47
N VAL A 158 1.29 9.77 -13.14
CA VAL A 158 0.53 8.54 -13.33
C VAL A 158 0.32 8.32 -14.82
N ASN A 159 0.94 7.28 -15.37
CA ASN A 159 0.57 6.79 -16.69
C ASN A 159 -0.63 5.86 -16.55
N TRP A 160 -1.80 6.35 -16.92
CA TRP A 160 -3.06 5.62 -16.88
C TRP A 160 -3.15 4.50 -17.93
N CYS A 161 -2.26 4.51 -18.92
CA CYS A 161 -2.14 3.51 -19.98
C CYS A 161 -1.15 2.38 -19.63
N GLY A 162 -0.70 2.31 -18.39
CA GLY A 162 0.26 1.29 -17.93
C GLY A 162 1.66 1.54 -18.50
N ASN A 163 2.19 0.57 -19.24
CA ASN A 163 3.54 0.63 -19.80
C ASN A 163 3.61 1.21 -21.22
N LEU A 164 2.47 1.62 -21.79
CA LEU A 164 2.48 2.23 -23.12
C LEU A 164 3.29 3.52 -23.13
N GLN A 165 4.10 3.66 -24.16
CA GLN A 165 4.88 4.86 -24.40
C GLN A 165 4.04 5.87 -25.22
N GLU A 166 4.49 7.11 -25.25
CA GLU A 166 3.82 8.15 -26.03
C GLU A 166 3.65 7.77 -27.51
N GLN A 167 4.62 7.07 -28.07
CA GLN A 167 4.56 6.60 -29.45
C GLN A 167 3.40 5.63 -29.66
N ASP A 168 3.19 4.65 -28.76
CA ASP A 168 2.10 3.67 -28.84
C ASP A 168 0.74 4.37 -28.80
N VAL A 169 0.62 5.38 -27.95
CA VAL A 169 -0.60 6.19 -27.81
C VAL A 169 -0.87 6.99 -29.07
N ASN A 170 0.16 7.62 -29.62
CA ASN A 170 0.07 8.41 -30.86
C ASN A 170 -0.31 7.55 -32.06
N GLU A 171 0.29 6.36 -32.20
CA GLU A 171 -0.07 5.40 -33.24
C GLU A 171 -1.53 5.00 -33.16
N LYS A 172 -2.02 4.68 -31.95
CA LYS A 172 -3.42 4.36 -31.71
C LYS A 172 -4.36 5.51 -32.09
N PHE A 173 -4.03 6.74 -31.69
CA PHE A 173 -4.82 7.92 -32.04
C PHE A 173 -4.84 8.19 -33.55
N ASN A 174 -3.70 8.02 -34.23
CA ASN A 174 -3.64 8.14 -35.68
C ASN A 174 -4.47 7.08 -36.39
N GLN A 175 -4.54 5.87 -35.83
CA GLN A 175 -5.43 4.82 -36.34
C GLN A 175 -6.90 5.21 -36.17
N LEU A 176 -7.30 5.72 -34.98
CA LEU A 176 -8.67 6.13 -34.70
C LEU A 176 -9.15 7.26 -35.60
N ARG A 177 -8.28 8.25 -35.91
CA ARG A 177 -8.57 9.31 -36.90
C ARG A 177 -8.96 8.76 -38.28
N LYS A 178 -8.38 7.61 -38.66
CA LYS A 178 -8.69 6.95 -39.94
C LYS A 178 -9.92 6.07 -39.87
N THR A 179 -10.10 5.33 -38.78
CA THR A 179 -11.14 4.30 -38.65
C THR A 179 -12.44 4.80 -38.04
N SER A 180 -12.40 5.84 -37.22
CA SER A 180 -13.52 6.35 -36.45
C SER A 180 -13.65 7.87 -36.46
N PRO A 181 -13.47 8.57 -37.60
CA PRO A 181 -13.31 10.02 -37.66
C PRO A 181 -14.58 10.82 -37.21
N ARG A 182 -15.73 10.13 -37.09
CA ARG A 182 -16.98 10.78 -36.63
C ARG A 182 -17.26 10.60 -35.16
N GLN A 183 -16.47 9.76 -34.49
CA GLN A 183 -16.63 9.46 -33.06
C GLN A 183 -16.10 10.61 -32.22
N ALA A 184 -16.90 11.11 -31.26
CA ALA A 184 -16.42 12.10 -30.32
C ALA A 184 -15.40 11.49 -29.35
N ILE A 185 -14.24 12.11 -29.21
CA ILE A 185 -13.11 11.61 -28.40
C ILE A 185 -13.55 11.40 -26.95
N ALA A 186 -14.31 12.31 -26.37
CA ALA A 186 -14.78 12.22 -24.98
C ALA A 186 -15.70 11.01 -24.72
N ASN A 187 -16.32 10.45 -25.76
CA ASN A 187 -17.22 9.31 -25.66
C ASN A 187 -16.60 7.96 -26.09
N ASP A 188 -15.32 7.97 -26.42
CA ASP A 188 -14.59 6.80 -26.92
C ASP A 188 -13.34 6.51 -26.07
N PRO A 189 -13.52 6.04 -24.81
CA PRO A 189 -12.40 5.77 -23.92
C PRO A 189 -11.49 4.70 -24.47
N GLN A 190 -10.19 4.97 -24.46
CA GLN A 190 -9.15 4.06 -24.94
C GLN A 190 -8.36 3.45 -23.78
N PHE A 191 -7.51 2.46 -24.07
CA PHE A 191 -6.54 1.86 -23.16
C PHE A 191 -7.14 1.30 -21.85
N ASN A 192 -8.40 0.85 -21.89
CA ASN A 192 -9.16 0.40 -20.72
C ASN A 192 -9.29 1.46 -19.62
N ILE A 193 -9.15 2.74 -19.94
CA ILE A 193 -9.41 3.84 -19.02
C ILE A 193 -10.92 3.93 -18.81
N PRO A 194 -11.42 3.93 -17.56
CA PRO A 194 -12.85 4.09 -17.29
C PRO A 194 -13.41 5.40 -17.86
N THR A 195 -14.60 5.33 -18.46
CA THR A 195 -15.24 6.48 -19.16
C THR A 195 -15.26 7.77 -18.35
N ARG A 196 -15.50 7.67 -17.02
CA ARG A 196 -15.54 8.86 -16.15
C ARG A 196 -14.16 9.54 -16.05
N LEU A 197 -13.09 8.76 -15.91
CA LEU A 197 -11.73 9.31 -15.90
C LEU A 197 -11.34 9.84 -17.26
N TRP A 198 -11.63 9.09 -18.33
CA TRP A 198 -11.36 9.51 -19.70
C TRP A 198 -11.97 10.90 -20.00
N ARG A 199 -13.28 11.06 -19.74
CA ARG A 199 -13.96 12.34 -19.91
C ARG A 199 -13.34 13.46 -19.09
N ARG A 200 -13.03 13.18 -17.82
CA ARG A 200 -12.39 14.17 -16.93
C ARG A 200 -11.02 14.61 -17.46
N LEU A 201 -10.22 13.69 -17.98
CA LEU A 201 -8.93 14.01 -18.59
C LEU A 201 -9.11 14.91 -19.82
N ILE A 202 -10.09 14.64 -20.67
CA ILE A 202 -10.40 15.47 -21.84
C ILE A 202 -10.89 16.86 -21.39
N GLU A 203 -11.81 16.93 -20.44
CA GLU A 203 -12.35 18.20 -19.91
C GLU A 203 -11.27 19.09 -19.28
N CYS A 204 -10.20 18.51 -18.73
CA CYS A 204 -9.09 19.25 -18.13
C CYS A 204 -8.02 19.66 -19.15
N THR A 205 -8.22 19.37 -20.44
CA THR A 205 -7.38 19.86 -21.53
C THR A 205 -8.08 21.03 -22.24
N GLU A 206 -7.35 21.74 -23.08
CA GLU A 206 -7.94 22.78 -23.97
C GLU A 206 -8.73 22.18 -25.15
N ILE A 207 -8.85 20.85 -25.20
CA ILE A 207 -9.56 20.09 -26.23
C ILE A 207 -11.05 20.18 -25.91
N GLY A 208 -11.84 20.68 -26.84
CA GLY A 208 -13.31 20.70 -26.70
C GLY A 208 -13.89 19.28 -26.62
N THR A 209 -14.92 19.09 -25.78
CA THR A 209 -15.59 17.78 -25.60
C THR A 209 -16.27 17.26 -26.87
N ASP A 210 -16.55 18.15 -27.82
CA ASP A 210 -17.17 17.81 -29.11
C ASP A 210 -16.17 17.44 -30.20
N LEU A 211 -14.86 17.53 -29.90
CA LEU A 211 -13.81 17.15 -30.84
C LEU A 211 -13.93 15.66 -31.19
N ARG A 212 -13.72 15.37 -32.48
CA ARG A 212 -13.74 14.03 -33.02
C ARG A 212 -12.33 13.56 -33.35
N TRP A 213 -12.19 12.25 -33.49
CA TRP A 213 -10.91 11.67 -33.88
C TRP A 213 -10.32 12.23 -35.18
#